data_ad9f8020edfce0b1c63acfebf841e439
#
_entry.id   ad9f8020edfce0b1c63acfebf841e439
#
_cell.length_a   1.000
_cell.length_b   1.000
_cell.length_c   1.000
_cell.angle_alpha   90.00
_cell.angle_beta   90.00
_cell.angle_gamma   90.00
#
_symmetry.space_group_name_H-M   'P 1'
#
loop_
_entity.id
_entity.type
_entity.pdbx_description
1 polymer ?
#
loop_
_entity_poly.entity_id
_entity_poly.type
_entity_poly.pdbx_seq_one_letter_code
_entity_poly.pdbx_strand_id
1 'polypeptide(L)'
;MIREANKNDLDEILQLYYKRATMEDIDELVRTRIIVLRAANKLSDDEDMSVVEEKSYAYYRRALESGEHIAYLVYDNGKFIGAGGVSFYQVMPTYHNPTGKKAYIMNMYTAPEYRRQGIAFHTLDLLVKDIRKQGVSQITLEATEMGRPLYEKYGFVKMEDEMELIK
;
A
#
# COMPACT_ATOMS: atom_id res chain seq x y z
N MET A 1 -13.61 -23.33 30.52
CA MET A 1 -14.00 -21.98 30.10
C MET A 1 -12.91 -21.47 29.15
N ILE A 2 -13.20 -21.37 27.87
CA ILE A 2 -12.27 -20.79 26.88
C ILE A 2 -12.41 -19.29 27.04
N ARG A 3 -11.34 -18.62 27.48
CA ARG A 3 -11.27 -17.17 27.55
C ARG A 3 -11.22 -16.62 26.13
N GLU A 4 -12.11 -15.71 25.76
CA GLU A 4 -11.98 -15.00 24.50
C GLU A 4 -10.66 -14.22 24.49
N ALA A 5 -9.83 -14.45 23.47
CA ALA A 5 -8.61 -13.70 23.27
C ALA A 5 -8.98 -12.23 23.01
N ASN A 6 -8.43 -11.34 23.81
CA ASN A 6 -8.60 -9.90 23.60
C ASN A 6 -7.54 -9.37 22.61
N LYS A 7 -7.70 -8.14 22.18
CA LYS A 7 -6.80 -7.51 21.21
C LYS A 7 -5.33 -7.49 21.69
N ASN A 8 -5.11 -7.41 23.01
CA ASN A 8 -3.77 -7.43 23.60
C ASN A 8 -3.14 -8.82 23.57
N ASP A 9 -3.96 -9.89 23.67
CA ASP A 9 -3.47 -11.27 23.57
C ASP A 9 -2.97 -11.58 22.13
N LEU A 10 -3.56 -10.94 21.11
CA LEU A 10 -3.11 -11.01 19.72
C LEU A 10 -1.81 -10.24 19.50
N ASP A 11 -1.64 -9.08 20.12
CA ASP A 11 -0.42 -8.28 20.06
C ASP A 11 0.75 -8.96 20.80
N GLU A 12 0.48 -9.80 21.80
CA GLU A 12 1.48 -10.64 22.46
C GLU A 12 1.90 -11.85 21.61
N ILE A 13 1.01 -12.37 20.75
CA ILE A 13 1.27 -13.54 19.87
C ILE A 13 1.96 -13.12 18.58
N LEU A 14 1.58 -11.96 18.01
CA LEU A 14 2.12 -11.42 16.78
C LEU A 14 2.95 -10.17 17.11
N GLN A 15 4.28 -10.27 16.99
CA GLN A 15 5.16 -9.11 17.12
C GLN A 15 5.17 -8.30 15.82
N LEU A 16 4.03 -7.70 15.51
CA LEU A 16 3.85 -6.90 14.30
C LEU A 16 4.54 -5.56 14.40
N TYR A 17 5.29 -5.24 13.37
CA TYR A 17 5.96 -3.95 13.23
C TYR A 17 5.58 -3.31 11.89
N TYR A 18 4.96 -2.15 11.96
CA TYR A 18 4.59 -1.33 10.80
C TYR A 18 5.64 -0.24 10.61
N LYS A 19 6.56 -0.48 9.70
CA LYS A 19 7.66 0.45 9.44
C LYS A 19 7.30 1.41 8.33
N ARG A 20 7.29 2.72 8.63
CA ARG A 20 7.29 3.74 7.60
C ARG A 20 8.68 3.78 6.95
N ALA A 21 8.73 3.50 5.66
CA ALA A 21 9.99 3.40 4.94
C ALA A 21 10.66 4.76 4.74
N THR A 22 11.99 4.75 4.73
CA THR A 22 12.84 5.90 4.46
C THR A 22 13.75 5.63 3.27
N MET A 23 14.59 6.58 2.91
CA MET A 23 15.62 6.41 1.87
C MET A 23 16.57 5.23 2.13
N GLU A 24 16.78 4.87 3.40
CA GLU A 24 17.62 3.72 3.78
C GLU A 24 16.98 2.38 3.44
N ASP A 25 15.67 2.35 3.20
CA ASP A 25 14.89 1.14 2.93
C ASP A 25 14.68 0.85 1.44
N ILE A 26 15.34 1.58 0.54
CA ILE A 26 15.08 1.46 -0.91
C ILE A 26 15.29 0.04 -1.41
N ASP A 27 16.36 -0.62 -1.02
CA ASP A 27 16.64 -2.00 -1.45
C ASP A 27 15.53 -2.96 -1.00
N GLU A 28 15.07 -2.80 0.23
CA GLU A 28 13.96 -3.59 0.78
C GLU A 28 12.62 -3.27 0.11
N LEU A 29 12.36 -2.00 -0.19
CA LEU A 29 11.17 -1.58 -0.93
C LEU A 29 11.13 -2.20 -2.33
N VAL A 30 12.24 -2.19 -3.04
CA VAL A 30 12.35 -2.81 -4.36
C VAL A 30 12.16 -4.32 -4.27
N ARG A 31 12.88 -4.98 -3.35
CA ARG A 31 12.76 -6.43 -3.12
C ARG A 31 11.31 -6.85 -2.84
N THR A 32 10.66 -6.15 -1.91
CA THR A 32 9.28 -6.47 -1.53
C THR A 32 8.28 -6.11 -2.63
N ARG A 33 8.54 -5.05 -3.41
CA ARG A 33 7.72 -4.70 -4.57
C ARG A 33 7.67 -5.85 -5.60
N ILE A 34 8.80 -6.50 -5.86
CA ILE A 34 8.84 -7.66 -6.76
C ILE A 34 7.99 -8.82 -6.21
N ILE A 35 8.08 -9.09 -4.91
CA ILE A 35 7.22 -10.10 -4.26
C ILE A 35 5.73 -9.79 -4.46
N VAL A 36 5.34 -8.56 -4.23
CA VAL A 36 3.94 -8.11 -4.37
C VAL A 36 3.48 -8.21 -5.81
N LEU A 37 4.29 -7.80 -6.77
CA LEU A 37 3.96 -7.88 -8.19
C LEU A 37 3.82 -9.31 -8.68
N ARG A 38 4.69 -10.22 -8.26
CA ARG A 38 4.58 -11.65 -8.58
C ARG A 38 3.28 -12.23 -8.04
N ALA A 39 2.95 -11.92 -6.79
CA ALA A 39 1.71 -12.37 -6.16
C ALA A 39 0.46 -11.82 -6.87
N ALA A 40 0.43 -10.52 -7.16
CA ALA A 40 -0.72 -9.86 -7.78
C ALA A 40 -0.99 -10.34 -9.22
N ASN A 41 0.07 -10.62 -9.97
CA ASN A 41 -0.02 -11.04 -11.37
C ASN A 41 0.12 -12.56 -11.57
N LYS A 42 0.22 -13.33 -10.49
CA LYS A 42 0.40 -14.79 -10.51
C LYS A 42 1.61 -15.22 -11.37
N LEU A 43 2.71 -14.47 -11.25
CA LEU A 43 3.94 -14.74 -11.99
C LEU A 43 4.79 -15.79 -11.27
N SER A 44 5.49 -16.61 -12.06
CA SER A 44 6.48 -17.54 -11.53
C SER A 44 7.76 -16.82 -11.08
N ASP A 45 8.57 -17.51 -10.29
CA ASP A 45 9.87 -16.98 -9.85
C ASP A 45 10.87 -16.80 -11.00
N ASP A 46 10.66 -17.50 -12.12
CA ASP A 46 11.51 -17.44 -13.31
C ASP A 46 11.16 -16.27 -14.25
N GLU A 47 10.04 -15.61 -14.03
CA GLU A 47 9.66 -14.45 -14.85
C GLU A 47 10.68 -13.31 -14.66
N ASP A 48 11.17 -12.76 -15.77
CA ASP A 48 12.13 -11.67 -15.73
C ASP A 48 11.48 -10.36 -15.24
N MET A 49 11.91 -9.89 -14.08
CA MET A 49 11.44 -8.66 -13.46
C MET A 49 12.51 -7.55 -13.47
N SER A 50 13.60 -7.73 -14.20
CA SER A 50 14.76 -6.82 -14.17
C SER A 50 14.40 -5.38 -14.54
N VAL A 51 13.56 -5.19 -15.56
CA VAL A 51 13.14 -3.84 -16.01
C VAL A 51 12.30 -3.14 -14.95
N VAL A 52 11.31 -3.83 -14.37
CA VAL A 52 10.47 -3.23 -13.34
C VAL A 52 11.23 -3.02 -12.04
N GLU A 53 12.19 -3.88 -11.74
CA GLU A 53 13.10 -3.71 -10.60
C GLU A 53 13.94 -2.44 -10.74
N GLU A 54 14.61 -2.24 -11.86
CA GLU A 54 15.39 -1.05 -12.17
C GLU A 54 14.53 0.22 -12.10
N LYS A 55 13.36 0.20 -12.73
CA LYS A 55 12.44 1.35 -12.73
C LYS A 55 11.85 1.62 -11.34
N SER A 56 11.59 0.60 -10.56
CA SER A 56 11.12 0.75 -9.18
C SER A 56 12.20 1.39 -8.29
N TYR A 57 13.45 0.99 -8.47
CA TYR A 57 14.57 1.59 -7.75
C TYR A 57 14.67 3.10 -8.04
N ALA A 58 14.67 3.48 -9.32
CA ALA A 58 14.72 4.87 -9.73
C ALA A 58 13.51 5.68 -9.21
N TYR A 59 12.33 5.06 -9.25
CA TYR A 59 11.09 5.66 -8.74
C TYR A 59 11.17 5.94 -7.23
N TYR A 60 11.50 4.94 -6.42
CA TYR A 60 11.57 5.10 -4.97
C TYR A 60 12.60 6.14 -4.56
N ARG A 61 13.78 6.11 -5.20
CA ARG A 61 14.84 7.07 -4.91
C ARG A 61 14.37 8.51 -5.11
N ARG A 62 13.74 8.80 -6.23
CA ARG A 62 13.20 10.12 -6.53
C ARG A 62 12.01 10.49 -5.65
N ALA A 63 11.06 9.58 -5.54
CA ALA A 63 9.77 9.88 -4.93
C ALA A 63 9.82 9.95 -3.39
N LEU A 64 10.69 9.17 -2.74
CA LEU A 64 10.93 9.30 -1.30
C LEU A 64 11.68 10.59 -0.96
N GLU A 65 12.66 10.96 -1.78
CA GLU A 65 13.42 12.20 -1.58
C GLU A 65 12.52 13.44 -1.76
N SER A 66 11.67 13.46 -2.76
CA SER A 66 10.75 14.56 -3.04
C SER A 66 9.50 14.58 -2.14
N GLY A 67 9.24 13.52 -1.38
CA GLY A 67 8.00 13.38 -0.61
C GLY A 67 6.78 12.97 -1.44
N GLU A 68 6.98 12.56 -2.69
CA GLU A 68 5.90 12.10 -3.59
C GLU A 68 5.47 10.64 -3.35
N HIS A 69 6.10 9.97 -2.40
CA HIS A 69 5.74 8.59 -2.03
C HIS A 69 5.85 8.38 -0.52
N ILE A 70 4.88 7.65 0.03
CA ILE A 70 4.93 7.09 1.37
C ILE A 70 4.71 5.59 1.24
N ALA A 71 5.49 4.81 1.96
CA ALA A 71 5.35 3.36 2.01
C ALA A 71 5.42 2.85 3.44
N TYR A 72 4.63 1.81 3.72
CA TYR A 72 4.73 1.00 4.92
C TYR A 72 5.12 -0.43 4.57
N LEU A 73 6.05 -0.95 5.33
CA LEU A 73 6.45 -2.36 5.34
C LEU A 73 6.02 -2.97 6.66
N VAL A 74 5.42 -4.14 6.61
CA VAL A 74 4.91 -4.83 7.79
C VAL A 74 5.71 -6.10 8.03
N TYR A 75 6.16 -6.28 9.25
CA TYR A 75 6.97 -7.41 9.68
C TYR A 75 6.35 -8.13 10.88
N ASP A 76 6.53 -9.42 10.92
CA ASP A 76 6.32 -10.26 12.09
C ASP A 76 7.65 -10.92 12.45
N ASN A 77 8.21 -10.57 13.64
CA ASN A 77 9.53 -11.04 14.07
C ASN A 77 10.63 -10.91 12.99
N GLY A 78 10.65 -9.80 12.26
CA GLY A 78 11.61 -9.56 11.19
C GLY A 78 11.29 -10.21 9.84
N LYS A 79 10.23 -11.01 9.76
CA LYS A 79 9.72 -11.58 8.50
C LYS A 79 8.80 -10.57 7.82
N PHE A 80 9.07 -10.25 6.56
CA PHE A 80 8.16 -9.42 5.75
C PHE A 80 6.83 -10.14 5.52
N ILE A 81 5.73 -9.49 5.88
CA ILE A 81 4.38 -10.06 5.77
C ILE A 81 3.38 -9.15 5.07
N GLY A 82 3.69 -7.89 4.89
CA GLY A 82 2.74 -6.97 4.27
C GLY A 82 3.37 -5.66 3.82
N ALA A 83 2.66 -4.97 2.96
CA ALA A 83 3.06 -3.66 2.45
C ALA A 83 1.85 -2.82 2.06
N GLY A 84 2.08 -1.52 1.96
CA GLY A 84 1.19 -0.57 1.34
C GLY A 84 1.95 0.69 0.96
N GLY A 85 1.49 1.38 -0.07
CA GLY A 85 2.12 2.59 -0.52
C GLY A 85 1.13 3.59 -1.09
N VAL A 86 1.55 4.83 -1.18
CA VAL A 86 0.82 5.90 -1.82
C VAL A 86 1.75 6.74 -2.68
N SER A 87 1.33 6.99 -3.90
CA SER A 87 1.96 7.95 -4.80
C SER A 87 1.16 9.24 -4.81
N PHE A 88 1.82 10.36 -4.55
CA PHE A 88 1.24 11.68 -4.69
C PHE A 88 1.54 12.23 -6.08
N TYR A 89 0.56 12.88 -6.67
CA TYR A 89 0.72 13.50 -7.98
C TYR A 89 -0.12 14.75 -8.09
N GLN A 90 0.25 15.61 -9.04
CA GLN A 90 -0.37 16.89 -9.28
C GLN A 90 -1.15 16.84 -10.58
N VAL A 91 -2.40 17.26 -10.52
CA VAL A 91 -3.22 17.55 -11.69
C VAL A 91 -3.62 19.01 -11.69
N MET A 92 -4.23 19.46 -12.79
CA MET A 92 -4.77 20.81 -12.87
C MET A 92 -5.79 21.03 -11.76
N PRO A 93 -5.72 22.17 -11.02
CA PRO A 93 -6.70 22.50 -10.00
C PRO A 93 -8.14 22.48 -10.52
N THR A 94 -9.04 21.98 -9.70
CA THR A 94 -10.48 21.95 -9.97
C THR A 94 -11.25 22.62 -8.85
N TYR A 95 -12.53 22.89 -9.09
CA TYR A 95 -13.40 23.46 -8.06
C TYR A 95 -13.47 22.56 -6.79
N HIS A 96 -13.55 21.25 -6.97
CA HIS A 96 -13.63 20.31 -5.85
C HIS A 96 -12.25 19.93 -5.26
N ASN A 97 -11.17 20.21 -5.99
CA ASN A 97 -9.80 20.01 -5.56
C ASN A 97 -8.91 21.18 -5.98
N PRO A 98 -9.01 22.32 -5.25
CA PRO A 98 -8.31 23.55 -5.63
C PRO A 98 -6.78 23.45 -5.64
N THR A 99 -6.20 22.52 -4.90
CA THR A 99 -4.75 22.29 -4.91
C THR A 99 -4.29 21.44 -6.09
N GLY A 100 -5.19 20.66 -6.68
CA GLY A 100 -4.86 19.67 -7.71
C GLY A 100 -4.03 18.48 -7.20
N LYS A 101 -3.75 18.41 -5.90
CA LYS A 101 -3.01 17.28 -5.31
C LYS A 101 -3.89 16.06 -5.18
N LYS A 102 -3.38 14.94 -5.61
CA LYS A 102 -4.04 13.62 -5.54
C LYS A 102 -3.14 12.59 -4.91
N ALA A 103 -3.76 11.60 -4.27
CA ALA A 103 -3.07 10.45 -3.71
C ALA A 103 -3.63 9.17 -4.34
N TYR A 104 -2.74 8.31 -4.79
CA TYR A 104 -3.06 7.00 -5.35
C TYR A 104 -2.46 5.90 -4.48
N ILE A 105 -3.33 5.14 -3.81
CA ILE A 105 -2.91 4.02 -2.97
C ILE A 105 -2.66 2.81 -3.85
N MET A 106 -1.53 2.17 -3.63
CA MET A 106 -1.10 1.01 -4.39
C MET A 106 -0.19 0.10 -3.55
N ASN A 107 0.22 -1.01 -4.12
CA ASN A 107 1.14 -1.96 -3.48
C ASN A 107 0.60 -2.54 -2.16
N MET A 108 -0.72 -2.61 -2.00
CA MET A 108 -1.35 -3.21 -0.83
C MET A 108 -1.19 -4.73 -0.89
N TYR A 109 -0.55 -5.28 0.13
CA TYR A 109 -0.24 -6.70 0.21
C TYR A 109 -0.28 -7.20 1.64
N THR A 110 -0.80 -8.40 1.81
CA THR A 110 -0.65 -9.19 3.03
C THR A 110 -0.37 -10.64 2.62
N ALA A 111 0.68 -11.21 3.18
CA ALA A 111 1.04 -12.61 2.94
C ALA A 111 -0.15 -13.52 3.24
N PRO A 112 -0.39 -14.56 2.43
CA PRO A 112 -1.61 -15.38 2.53
C PRO A 112 -1.91 -15.90 3.94
N GLU A 113 -0.89 -16.36 4.66
CA GLU A 113 -1.01 -16.90 6.02
C GLU A 113 -1.34 -15.85 7.09
N TYR A 114 -1.22 -14.57 6.77
CA TYR A 114 -1.52 -13.44 7.67
C TYR A 114 -2.81 -12.70 7.30
N ARG A 115 -3.53 -13.16 6.29
CA ARG A 115 -4.78 -12.52 5.86
C ARG A 115 -5.90 -12.65 6.90
N ARG A 116 -6.87 -11.74 6.83
CA ARG A 116 -8.05 -11.67 7.71
C ARG A 116 -7.71 -11.45 9.20
N GLN A 117 -6.59 -10.81 9.48
CA GLN A 117 -6.15 -10.44 10.83
C GLN A 117 -6.10 -8.92 11.03
N GLY A 118 -6.67 -8.15 10.09
CA GLY A 118 -6.72 -6.70 10.17
C GLY A 118 -5.45 -5.95 9.73
N ILE A 119 -4.43 -6.65 9.23
CA ILE A 119 -3.14 -6.06 8.86
C ILE A 119 -3.31 -5.07 7.71
N ALA A 120 -3.99 -5.46 6.64
CA ALA A 120 -4.22 -4.58 5.49
C ALA A 120 -5.07 -3.35 5.86
N PHE A 121 -6.07 -3.54 6.73
CA PHE A 121 -6.90 -2.42 7.22
C PHE A 121 -6.07 -1.42 8.02
N HIS A 122 -5.20 -1.89 8.89
CA HIS A 122 -4.32 -1.03 9.67
C HIS A 122 -3.29 -0.31 8.79
N THR A 123 -2.70 -1.01 7.82
CA THR A 123 -1.78 -0.40 6.84
C THR A 123 -2.48 0.70 6.04
N LEU A 124 -3.70 0.44 5.56
CA LEU A 124 -4.52 1.42 4.85
C LEU A 124 -4.82 2.64 5.73
N ASP A 125 -5.16 2.43 6.99
CA ASP A 125 -5.44 3.51 7.94
C ASP A 125 -4.23 4.40 8.18
N LEU A 126 -3.04 3.81 8.32
CA LEU A 126 -1.78 4.56 8.43
C LEU A 126 -1.54 5.43 7.19
N LEU A 127 -1.71 4.86 6.00
CA LEU A 127 -1.55 5.60 4.74
C LEU A 127 -2.55 6.76 4.63
N VAL A 128 -3.83 6.50 4.89
CA VAL A 128 -4.87 7.55 4.81
C VAL A 128 -4.62 8.67 5.80
N LYS A 129 -4.20 8.35 7.02
CA LYS A 129 -3.83 9.36 8.02
C LYS A 129 -2.65 10.22 7.56
N ASP A 130 -1.64 9.62 6.98
CA ASP A 130 -0.49 10.35 6.46
C ASP A 130 -0.85 11.22 5.25
N ILE A 131 -1.71 10.73 4.35
CA ILE A 131 -2.23 11.50 3.22
C ILE A 131 -3.00 12.74 3.71
N ARG A 132 -3.88 12.57 4.69
CA ARG A 132 -4.67 13.67 5.25
C ARG A 132 -3.81 14.71 5.96
N LYS A 133 -2.74 14.29 6.62
CA LYS A 133 -1.76 15.22 7.23
C LYS A 133 -1.08 16.12 6.19
N GLN A 134 -0.96 15.68 4.95
CA GLN A 134 -0.45 16.49 3.85
C GLN A 134 -1.51 17.39 3.19
N GLY A 135 -2.73 17.39 3.71
CA GLY A 135 -3.83 18.20 3.19
C GLY A 135 -4.43 17.67 1.88
N VAL A 136 -4.15 16.42 1.52
CA VAL A 136 -4.69 15.78 0.31
C VAL A 136 -6.02 15.12 0.66
N SER A 137 -7.09 15.52 -0.03
CA SER A 137 -8.43 15.00 0.20
C SER A 137 -8.90 13.99 -0.86
N GLN A 138 -8.31 14.05 -2.06
CA GLN A 138 -8.68 13.16 -3.15
C GLN A 138 -7.77 11.92 -3.15
N ILE A 139 -8.32 10.81 -2.65
CA ILE A 139 -7.62 9.54 -2.45
C ILE A 139 -8.30 8.48 -3.30
N THR A 140 -7.56 7.87 -4.21
CA THR A 140 -8.07 6.82 -5.10
C THR A 140 -7.20 5.57 -5.04
N LEU A 141 -7.73 4.47 -5.50
CA LEU A 141 -7.04 3.20 -5.66
C LEU A 141 -7.76 2.34 -6.71
N GLU A 142 -7.05 1.35 -7.22
CA GLU A 142 -7.66 0.26 -7.99
C GLU A 142 -7.86 -0.95 -7.09
N ALA A 143 -9.09 -1.45 -7.02
CA ALA A 143 -9.43 -2.59 -6.19
C ALA A 143 -9.49 -3.87 -7.01
N THR A 144 -8.73 -4.89 -6.60
CA THR A 144 -8.97 -6.25 -7.04
C THR A 144 -10.28 -6.77 -6.46
N GLU A 145 -10.85 -7.80 -7.06
CA GLU A 145 -12.06 -8.45 -6.52
C GLU A 145 -11.86 -8.90 -5.07
N MET A 146 -10.71 -9.47 -4.76
CA MET A 146 -10.36 -9.92 -3.41
C MET A 146 -10.17 -8.76 -2.42
N GLY A 147 -9.61 -7.64 -2.85
CA GLY A 147 -9.32 -6.47 -2.00
C GLY A 147 -10.52 -5.53 -1.80
N ARG A 148 -11.49 -5.57 -2.70
CA ARG A 148 -12.65 -4.65 -2.67
C ARG A 148 -13.38 -4.60 -1.33
N PRO A 149 -13.73 -5.72 -0.66
CA PRO A 149 -14.43 -5.67 0.62
C PRO A 149 -13.70 -4.87 1.71
N LEU A 150 -12.37 -4.93 1.72
CA LEU A 150 -11.54 -4.14 2.63
C LEU A 150 -11.73 -2.64 2.41
N TYR A 151 -11.65 -2.21 1.16
CA TYR A 151 -11.75 -0.79 0.81
C TYR A 151 -13.16 -0.24 1.04
N GLU A 152 -14.19 -1.00 0.70
CA GLU A 152 -15.59 -0.64 0.99
C GLU A 152 -15.83 -0.52 2.50
N LYS A 153 -15.31 -1.45 3.29
CA LYS A 153 -15.38 -1.39 4.76
C LYS A 153 -14.70 -0.14 5.32
N TYR A 154 -13.60 0.29 4.71
CA TYR A 154 -12.89 1.51 5.12
C TYR A 154 -13.67 2.78 4.76
N GLY A 155 -14.50 2.74 3.71
CA GLY A 155 -15.33 3.85 3.25
C GLY A 155 -15.10 4.27 1.80
N PHE A 156 -14.28 3.53 1.04
CA PHE A 156 -14.12 3.77 -0.39
C PHE A 156 -15.39 3.36 -1.15
N VAL A 157 -15.72 4.12 -2.18
CA VAL A 157 -16.84 3.86 -3.08
C VAL A 157 -16.33 3.74 -4.51
N LYS A 158 -17.04 2.94 -5.30
CA LYS A 158 -16.72 2.78 -6.73
C LYS A 158 -16.91 4.11 -7.46
N MET A 159 -15.94 4.48 -8.29
CA MET A 159 -16.05 5.61 -9.21
C MET A 159 -16.80 5.18 -10.48
N GLU A 160 -17.71 6.01 -10.96
CA GLU A 160 -18.53 5.71 -12.13
C GLU A 160 -18.08 6.46 -13.39
N ASP A 161 -17.30 7.55 -13.20
CA ASP A 161 -17.00 8.50 -14.28
C ASP A 161 -15.61 8.31 -14.91
N GLU A 162 -14.82 7.36 -14.41
CA GLU A 162 -13.51 7.07 -14.99
C GLU A 162 -13.63 6.18 -16.22
N MET A 163 -12.89 6.55 -17.26
CA MET A 163 -12.81 5.81 -18.53
C MET A 163 -11.35 5.51 -18.88
N GLU A 164 -11.12 4.34 -19.45
CA GLU A 164 -9.80 3.92 -19.93
C GLU A 164 -9.84 3.77 -21.46
N LEU A 165 -8.81 4.30 -22.13
CA LEU A 165 -8.60 4.03 -23.54
C LEU A 165 -7.81 2.73 -23.71
N ILE A 166 -8.48 1.71 -24.21
CA ILE A 166 -7.86 0.40 -24.47
C ILE A 166 -6.99 0.49 -25.74
N LYS A 167 -5.80 -0.15 -25.68
CA LYS A 167 -4.84 -0.22 -26.79
C LYS A 167 -5.38 -1.08 -27.94
#